data_5a76a6dfa0759d5d5523cec870ca8a6e
#
_entry.id   5a76a6dfa0759d5d5523cec870ca8a6e
#
_cell.length_a   1.000
_cell.length_b   1.000
_cell.length_c   1.000
_cell.angle_alpha   90.00
_cell.angle_beta   90.00
_cell.angle_gamma   90.00
#
_symmetry.space_group_name_H-M   'P 1'
#
loop_
_entity.id
_entity.type
_entity.pdbx_description
1 polymer ?
#
loop_
_entity_poly.entity_id
_entity_poly.type
_entity_poly.pdbx_seq_one_letter_code
_entity_poly.pdbx_strand_id
1 'polypeptide(L)' 'MISKEELKKLREEYPVGCTVELLEMNDMQAPPIHTKGVVRHVDDIGTIFVNWETGSSLGVVYGEDRCRRVN' A
#
# COMPACT_ATOMS: atom_id res chain seq x y z
N MET A 1 -2.28 -15.01 6.52
CA MET A 1 -2.46 -15.07 5.05
C MET A 1 -3.79 -14.45 4.66
N ILE A 2 -3.79 -13.63 3.62
CA ILE A 2 -5.01 -12.95 3.18
C ILE A 2 -5.96 -13.96 2.50
N SER A 3 -7.27 -13.87 2.79
CA SER A 3 -8.28 -14.70 2.13
C SER A 3 -8.63 -14.12 0.76
N LYS A 4 -9.30 -14.92 -0.08
CA LYS A 4 -9.75 -14.45 -1.39
C LYS A 4 -10.71 -13.26 -1.28
N GLU A 5 -11.60 -13.30 -0.29
CA GLU A 5 -12.55 -12.22 -0.07
C GLU A 5 -11.86 -10.93 0.40
N GLU A 6 -10.91 -11.07 1.31
CA GLU A 6 -10.12 -9.93 1.77
C GLU A 6 -9.29 -9.34 0.64
N LEU A 7 -8.70 -10.18 -0.21
CA LEU A 7 -7.92 -9.74 -1.36
C LEU A 7 -8.80 -8.97 -2.35
N LYS A 8 -10.02 -9.47 -2.60
CA LYS A 8 -10.96 -8.79 -3.48
C LYS A 8 -11.31 -7.42 -2.95
N LYS A 9 -11.61 -7.32 -1.64
CA LYS A 9 -11.93 -6.04 -1.00
C LYS A 9 -10.74 -5.09 -1.05
N LEU A 10 -9.53 -5.61 -0.82
CA LEU A 10 -8.31 -4.82 -0.85
C LEU A 10 -8.11 -4.20 -2.23
N ARG A 11 -8.31 -4.98 -3.29
CA ARG A 11 -8.18 -4.50 -4.67
C ARG A 11 -9.25 -3.47 -5.02
N GLU A 12 -10.45 -3.61 -4.48
CA GLU A 12 -11.53 -2.64 -4.69
C GLU A 12 -11.26 -1.33 -3.95
N GLU A 13 -10.67 -1.42 -2.76
CA GLU A 13 -10.36 -0.25 -1.93
C GLU A 13 -9.16 0.53 -2.48
N TYR A 14 -8.19 -0.19 -3.06
CA TYR A 14 -6.94 0.40 -3.55
C TYR A 14 -6.75 0.15 -5.04
N PRO A 15 -7.61 0.73 -5.89
CA PRO A 15 -7.44 0.55 -7.33
C PRO A 15 -6.19 1.24 -7.84
N VAL A 16 -5.66 0.74 -8.95
CA VAL A 16 -4.49 1.35 -9.61
C VAL A 16 -4.76 2.83 -9.88
N GLY A 17 -3.80 3.66 -9.52
CA GLY A 17 -3.90 5.11 -9.71
C GLY A 17 -4.45 5.89 -8.55
N CYS A 18 -4.99 5.22 -7.50
CA CYS A 18 -5.45 5.97 -6.33
C CYS A 18 -4.26 6.45 -5.49
N THR A 19 -4.47 7.50 -4.73
CA THR A 19 -3.44 8.06 -3.85
C THR A 19 -3.62 7.53 -2.43
N VAL A 20 -2.51 7.12 -1.82
CA VAL A 20 -2.50 6.62 -0.45
C VAL A 20 -1.49 7.41 0.38
N GLU A 21 -1.68 7.38 1.68
CA GLU A 21 -0.78 7.96 2.66
C GLU A 21 -0.24 6.86 3.56
N LEU A 22 1.08 6.82 3.76
CA LEU A 22 1.70 5.81 4.62
C LEU A 22 1.39 6.09 6.08
N LEU A 23 0.89 5.10 6.79
CA LEU A 23 0.55 5.21 8.21
C LEU A 23 1.53 4.43 9.10
N GLU A 24 1.98 3.27 8.64
CA GLU A 24 2.86 2.43 9.43
C GLU A 24 3.69 1.52 8.54
N MET A 25 5.01 1.56 8.71
CA MET A 25 5.92 0.64 8.02
C MET A 25 7.20 0.56 8.84
N ASN A 26 7.47 -0.62 9.38
CA ASN A 26 8.65 -0.85 10.21
C ASN A 26 9.78 -1.43 9.37
N ASP A 27 10.37 -0.60 8.52
CA ASP A 27 11.45 -0.96 7.61
C ASP A 27 12.46 0.19 7.61
N MET A 28 13.74 -0.14 7.63
CA MET A 28 14.79 0.90 7.64
C MET A 28 14.77 1.79 6.40
N GLN A 29 14.25 1.27 5.29
CA GLN A 29 14.15 2.00 4.04
C GLN A 29 12.78 2.59 3.78
N ALA A 30 11.89 2.52 4.79
CA ALA A 30 10.53 3.05 4.64
C ALA A 30 10.54 4.56 4.42
N PRO A 31 9.65 5.08 3.56
CA PRO A 31 9.45 6.52 3.50
C PRO A 31 8.95 7.03 4.86
N PRO A 32 9.10 8.31 5.14
CA PRO A 32 8.54 8.88 6.37
C PRO A 32 7.02 8.63 6.45
N ILE A 33 6.52 8.42 7.66
CA ILE A 33 5.08 8.31 7.89
C ILE A 33 4.40 9.58 7.34
N HIS A 34 3.23 9.41 6.76
CA HIS A 34 2.43 10.44 6.06
C HIS A 34 2.91 10.77 4.65
N THR A 35 3.96 10.10 4.15
CA THR A 35 4.34 10.22 2.75
C THR A 35 3.19 9.71 1.88
N LYS A 36 2.91 10.42 0.80
CA LYS A 36 1.88 10.02 -0.17
C LYS A 36 2.50 9.29 -1.35
N GLY A 37 1.69 8.48 -1.99
CA GLY A 37 2.10 7.77 -3.19
C GLY A 37 0.91 7.31 -4.00
N VAL A 38 1.18 6.75 -5.17
CA VAL A 38 0.15 6.29 -6.11
C VAL A 38 0.25 4.77 -6.24
N VAL A 39 -0.88 4.09 -6.09
CA VAL A 39 -0.94 2.63 -6.17
C VAL A 39 -0.65 2.17 -7.60
N ARG A 40 0.30 1.23 -7.74
CA ARG A 40 0.64 0.60 -9.03
C ARG A 40 -0.14 -0.69 -9.23
N HIS A 41 -0.22 -1.54 -8.22
CA HIS A 41 -1.05 -2.75 -8.25
C HIS A 41 -1.05 -3.40 -6.86
N VAL A 42 -1.93 -4.37 -6.70
CA VAL A 42 -2.00 -5.22 -5.51
C VAL A 42 -1.74 -6.65 -5.98
N ASP A 43 -0.74 -7.33 -5.40
CA ASP A 43 -0.41 -8.70 -5.79
C ASP A 43 -1.29 -9.73 -5.08
N ASP A 44 -1.04 -11.02 -5.36
CA ASP A 44 -1.89 -12.11 -4.89
C ASP A 44 -1.78 -12.38 -3.39
N ILE A 45 -0.75 -11.88 -2.74
CA ILE A 45 -0.60 -12.04 -1.30
C ILE A 45 -0.98 -10.79 -0.51
N GLY A 46 -1.54 -9.80 -1.20
CA GLY A 46 -2.07 -8.61 -0.55
C GLY A 46 -1.06 -7.49 -0.33
N THR A 47 0.06 -7.50 -1.06
CA THR A 47 0.99 -6.38 -1.01
C THR A 47 0.51 -5.28 -1.97
N ILE A 48 0.35 -4.07 -1.44
CA ILE A 48 -0.03 -2.90 -2.23
C ILE A 48 1.25 -2.23 -2.68
N PHE A 49 1.55 -2.33 -3.98
CA PHE A 49 2.75 -1.69 -4.54
C PHE A 49 2.44 -0.24 -4.87
N VAL A 50 3.27 0.65 -4.34
CA VAL A 50 3.04 2.10 -4.38
C VAL A 50 4.30 2.81 -4.90
N ASN A 51 4.10 3.78 -5.77
CA ASN A 51 5.15 4.72 -6.15
C ASN A 51 5.06 5.90 -5.18
N TRP A 52 5.97 5.94 -4.20
CA TRP A 52 5.98 6.98 -3.18
C TRP A 52 6.62 8.26 -3.69
N GLU A 53 6.17 9.41 -3.18
CA GLU A 53 6.70 10.73 -3.58
C GLU A 53 8.20 10.85 -3.36
N THR A 54 8.75 10.12 -2.39
CA THR A 54 10.19 10.10 -2.11
C THR A 54 11.02 9.36 -3.16
N GLY A 55 10.36 8.69 -4.11
CA GLY A 55 11.03 7.84 -5.09
C GLY A 55 11.11 6.38 -4.67
N SER A 56 10.72 6.04 -3.44
CA SER A 56 10.66 4.66 -2.98
C SER A 56 9.54 3.91 -3.71
N SER A 57 9.73 2.60 -3.91
CA SER A 57 8.72 1.72 -4.48
C SER A 57 8.36 0.57 -3.55
N LEU A 58 8.61 0.72 -2.24
CA LEU A 58 8.30 -0.32 -1.26
C LEU A 58 6.81 -0.58 -1.19
N GLY A 59 6.43 -1.88 -1.13
CA GLY A 59 5.05 -2.28 -1.01
C GLY A 59 4.54 -2.24 0.43
N VAL A 60 3.25 -2.03 0.59
CA VAL A 60 2.55 -2.08 1.89
C VAL A 60 2.05 -3.50 2.07
N VAL A 61 2.60 -4.23 3.04
CA VAL A 61 2.32 -5.64 3.26
C VAL A 61 1.09 -5.81 4.16
N TYR A 62 0.11 -6.56 3.66
CA TYR A 62 -1.13 -6.82 4.41
C TYR A 62 -0.83 -7.45 5.77
N GLY A 63 -1.39 -6.87 6.82
CA GLY A 63 -1.21 -7.37 8.18
C GLY A 63 0.04 -6.88 8.88
N GLU A 64 0.99 -6.28 8.16
CA GLU A 64 2.23 -5.76 8.75
C GLU A 64 2.35 -4.25 8.65
N ASP A 65 2.08 -3.72 7.46
CA ASP A 65 2.17 -2.28 7.18
C ASP A 65 0.78 -1.71 7.01
N ARG A 66 0.64 -0.40 7.12
CA ARG A 66 -0.67 0.24 6.95
C ARG A 66 -0.55 1.51 6.13
N CYS A 67 -1.52 1.71 5.27
CA CYS A 67 -1.73 2.97 4.56
C CYS A 67 -3.22 3.27 4.52
N ARG A 68 -3.58 4.48 4.10
CA ARG A 68 -4.98 4.83 3.89
C ARG A 68 -5.14 5.53 2.55
N ARG A 69 -6.29 5.33 1.92
CA ARG A 69 -6.61 6.02 0.69
C ARG A 69 -7.02 7.46 1.00
N VAL A 70 -6.48 8.43 0.25
CA VAL A 70 -6.75 9.86 0.46
C VAL A 70 -7.47 10.54 -0.70
N ASN A 71 -7.88 9.76 -1.72
CA ASN A 71 -8.68 10.36 -2.79
C ASN A 71 -9.79 9.45 -3.25
#